data_091bf14f8d666c52c38307e4c192e6a1
#
_entry.id   091bf14f8d666c52c38307e4c192e6a1
#
_cell.length_a   1.000
_cell.length_b   1.000
_cell.length_c   1.000
_cell.angle_alpha   90.00
_cell.angle_beta   90.00
_cell.angle_gamma   90.00
#
_symmetry.space_group_name_H-M   'P 1'
#
loop_
_entity.id
_entity.type
_entity.pdbx_description
1 polymer ?
#
loop_
_entity_poly.entity_id
_entity_poly.type
_entity_poly.pdbx_seq_one_letter_code
_entity_poly.pdbx_strand_id
1 'polypeptide(L)'
;MLRALVVRAFLKPHRLVRWIRDTLRVRRLVRISRLQFVQLSFELLADRRFHRHLKGAIKVAAGECQDPRLGGWIDYLSGALIYVIVRYARPEIMVETGVGPGGTTAFILLAMHKNQCGKLHSIDLPGNDAVVYPTLGKDFNIHIPEGSGPGWLVPSWLRDRWELTLGDSREQLPAVLSRLGRTDMFMHDSLHTDEHITMEFETVLPYMSPGQIILCDDVSDYWSLAFLRICEHRSIRHVRYKERVGVGVLPGVGGVNS
;
A
#
# COMPACT_ATOMS: atom_id res chain seq x y z
N MET A 1 -18.62 10.55 4.14
CA MET A 1 -17.30 10.46 3.52
C MET A 1 -17.31 10.92 2.06
N LEU A 2 -18.13 10.34 1.18
CA LEU A 2 -18.21 10.74 -0.25
C LEU A 2 -18.55 12.23 -0.44
N ARG A 3 -19.51 12.80 0.33
CA ARG A 3 -19.84 14.24 0.28
C ARG A 3 -18.65 15.14 0.62
N ALA A 4 -17.84 14.77 1.61
CA ALA A 4 -16.65 15.55 1.98
C ALA A 4 -15.53 15.47 0.94
N LEU A 5 -15.38 14.32 0.27
CA LEU A 5 -14.45 14.14 -0.84
C LEU A 5 -14.87 14.96 -2.07
N VAL A 6 -16.15 14.92 -2.42
CA VAL A 6 -16.72 15.71 -3.54
C VAL A 6 -16.54 17.19 -3.28
N VAL A 7 -16.90 17.68 -2.09
CA VAL A 7 -16.75 19.10 -1.72
C VAL A 7 -15.29 19.55 -1.75
N ARG A 8 -14.34 18.73 -1.23
CA ARG A 8 -12.89 19.04 -1.31
C ARG A 8 -12.35 19.02 -2.74
N ALA A 9 -12.89 18.16 -3.62
CA ALA A 9 -12.52 18.12 -5.03
C ALA A 9 -12.94 19.38 -5.78
N PHE A 10 -14.15 19.92 -5.50
CA PHE A 10 -14.61 21.19 -6.08
C PHE A 10 -13.81 22.41 -5.59
N LEU A 11 -13.26 22.35 -4.38
CA LEU A 11 -12.43 23.43 -3.83
C LEU A 11 -11.02 23.51 -4.45
N LYS A 12 -10.54 22.42 -5.10
CA LYS A 12 -9.20 22.35 -5.74
C LYS A 12 -9.27 21.56 -7.06
N PRO A 13 -9.80 22.16 -8.13
CA PRO A 13 -10.07 21.46 -9.40
C PRO A 13 -8.83 20.79 -10.02
N HIS A 14 -7.63 21.39 -9.85
CA HIS A 14 -6.38 20.80 -10.32
C HIS A 14 -6.08 19.43 -9.67
N ARG A 15 -6.47 19.24 -8.39
CA ARG A 15 -6.30 17.94 -7.69
C ARG A 15 -7.26 16.89 -8.23
N LEU A 16 -8.49 17.28 -8.59
CA LEU A 16 -9.46 16.40 -9.21
C LEU A 16 -8.98 15.95 -10.60
N VAL A 17 -8.52 16.87 -11.43
CA VAL A 17 -7.99 16.58 -12.77
C VAL A 17 -6.80 15.62 -12.65
N ARG A 18 -5.86 15.88 -11.73
CA ARG A 18 -4.72 15.02 -11.46
C ARG A 18 -5.18 13.61 -11.06
N TRP A 19 -6.08 13.51 -10.10
CA TRP A 19 -6.61 12.22 -9.63
C TRP A 19 -7.25 11.41 -10.76
N ILE A 20 -8.07 12.05 -11.60
CA ILE A 20 -8.70 11.39 -12.76
C ILE A 20 -7.62 10.90 -13.73
N ARG A 21 -6.67 11.77 -14.09
CA ARG A 21 -5.56 11.45 -15.00
C ARG A 21 -4.75 10.25 -14.49
N ASP A 22 -4.35 10.30 -13.24
CA ASP A 22 -3.49 9.26 -12.64
C ASP A 22 -4.26 7.94 -12.48
N THR A 23 -5.55 7.98 -12.14
CA THR A 23 -6.44 6.82 -12.13
C THR A 23 -6.51 6.16 -13.52
N LEU A 24 -6.67 6.96 -14.57
CA LEU A 24 -6.71 6.44 -15.95
C LEU A 24 -5.37 5.83 -16.38
N ARG A 25 -4.24 6.41 -15.94
CA ARG A 25 -2.90 5.88 -16.20
C ARG A 25 -2.68 4.54 -15.50
N VAL A 26 -2.97 4.45 -14.19
CA VAL A 26 -2.86 3.20 -13.44
C VAL A 26 -3.75 2.12 -14.03
N ARG A 27 -5.01 2.44 -14.33
CA ARG A 27 -5.94 1.50 -14.95
C ARG A 27 -5.39 0.92 -16.28
N ARG A 28 -4.78 1.77 -17.13
CA ARG A 28 -4.15 1.32 -18.39
C ARG A 28 -2.91 0.48 -18.14
N LEU A 29 -2.06 0.89 -17.17
CA LEU A 29 -0.85 0.17 -16.79
C LEU A 29 -1.16 -1.26 -16.34
N VAL A 30 -2.13 -1.41 -15.44
CA VAL A 30 -2.55 -2.71 -14.89
C VAL A 30 -3.52 -3.45 -15.81
N ARG A 31 -3.99 -2.83 -16.91
CA ARG A 31 -4.93 -3.38 -17.90
C ARG A 31 -6.33 -3.65 -17.36
N ILE A 32 -6.79 -2.92 -16.36
CA ILE A 32 -8.16 -3.01 -15.84
C ILE A 32 -9.11 -2.29 -16.81
N SER A 33 -10.20 -2.93 -17.23
CA SER A 33 -11.23 -2.29 -18.06
C SER A 33 -11.95 -1.18 -17.27
N ARG A 34 -12.58 -0.22 -17.98
CA ARG A 34 -13.33 0.86 -17.30
C ARG A 34 -14.47 0.30 -16.44
N LEU A 35 -15.18 -0.68 -16.98
CA LEU A 35 -16.31 -1.30 -16.30
C LEU A 35 -15.85 -2.02 -15.01
N GLN A 36 -14.82 -2.85 -15.10
CA GLN A 36 -14.27 -3.55 -13.93
C GLN A 36 -13.78 -2.57 -12.87
N PHE A 37 -13.07 -1.50 -13.26
CA PHE A 37 -12.60 -0.49 -12.30
C PHE A 37 -13.76 0.16 -11.55
N VAL A 38 -14.82 0.54 -12.27
CA VAL A 38 -16.02 1.13 -11.70
C VAL A 38 -16.72 0.12 -10.77
N GLN A 39 -16.93 -1.12 -11.22
CA GLN A 39 -17.56 -2.17 -10.42
C GLN A 39 -16.81 -2.43 -9.10
N LEU A 40 -15.50 -2.60 -9.15
CA LEU A 40 -14.67 -2.84 -7.97
C LEU A 40 -14.64 -1.62 -7.02
N SER A 41 -14.66 -0.42 -7.57
CA SER A 41 -14.76 0.81 -6.76
C SER A 41 -16.12 0.91 -6.05
N PHE A 42 -17.21 0.57 -6.74
CA PHE A 42 -18.55 0.53 -6.12
C PHE A 42 -18.68 -0.60 -5.08
N GLU A 43 -18.08 -1.76 -5.33
CA GLU A 43 -18.02 -2.87 -4.36
C GLU A 43 -17.41 -2.39 -3.03
N LEU A 44 -16.26 -1.70 -3.10
CA LEU A 44 -15.64 -1.11 -1.91
C LEU A 44 -16.55 -0.07 -1.24
N LEU A 45 -17.10 0.87 -2.02
CA LEU A 45 -17.96 1.92 -1.50
C LEU A 45 -19.22 1.39 -0.81
N ALA A 46 -19.75 0.26 -1.26
CA ALA A 46 -20.93 -0.39 -0.70
C ALA A 46 -20.62 -1.18 0.59
N ASP A 47 -19.35 -1.46 0.90
CA ASP A 47 -18.99 -2.24 2.09
C ASP A 47 -19.12 -1.42 3.38
N ARG A 48 -20.37 -1.34 3.88
CA ARG A 48 -20.70 -0.58 5.10
C ARG A 48 -20.03 -1.14 6.35
N ARG A 49 -19.74 -2.46 6.39
CA ARG A 49 -19.10 -3.11 7.53
C ARG A 49 -17.67 -2.62 7.66
N PHE A 50 -16.92 -2.64 6.57
CA PHE A 50 -15.54 -2.17 6.51
C PHE A 50 -15.42 -0.69 6.87
N HIS A 51 -16.26 0.17 6.26
CA HIS A 51 -16.23 1.61 6.53
C HIS A 51 -16.60 1.96 7.98
N ARG A 52 -17.57 1.25 8.58
CA ARG A 52 -17.90 1.45 10.01
C ARG A 52 -16.75 1.08 10.91
N HIS A 53 -16.10 -0.06 10.63
CA HIS A 53 -14.94 -0.51 11.40
C HIS A 53 -13.81 0.52 11.36
N LEU A 54 -13.34 0.91 10.15
CA LEU A 54 -12.28 1.90 10.00
C LEU A 54 -12.62 3.23 10.69
N LYS A 55 -13.83 3.73 10.47
CA LYS A 55 -14.27 4.99 11.11
C LYS A 55 -14.29 4.88 12.64
N GLY A 56 -14.71 3.75 13.18
CA GLY A 56 -14.74 3.49 14.62
C GLY A 56 -13.32 3.46 15.21
N ALA A 57 -12.44 2.68 14.60
CA ALA A 57 -11.06 2.52 15.04
C ALA A 57 -10.29 3.87 14.97
N ILE A 58 -10.43 4.62 13.87
CA ILE A 58 -9.83 5.95 13.72
C ILE A 58 -10.35 6.91 14.80
N LYS A 59 -11.65 6.85 15.13
CA LYS A 59 -12.22 7.71 16.18
C LYS A 59 -11.65 7.40 17.55
N VAL A 60 -11.45 6.12 17.88
CA VAL A 60 -10.83 5.69 19.14
C VAL A 60 -9.39 6.21 19.20
N ALA A 61 -8.58 5.94 18.18
CA ALA A 61 -7.21 6.42 18.13
C ALA A 61 -7.08 7.95 18.24
N ALA A 62 -7.94 8.69 17.56
CA ALA A 62 -7.96 10.15 17.65
C ALA A 62 -8.40 10.67 19.02
N GLY A 63 -9.16 9.88 19.79
CA GLY A 63 -9.53 10.20 21.18
C GLY A 63 -8.43 9.89 22.19
N GLU A 64 -7.61 8.88 21.93
CA GLU A 64 -6.50 8.47 22.79
C GLU A 64 -5.22 9.27 22.54
N CYS A 65 -5.01 9.70 21.30
CA CYS A 65 -3.82 10.46 20.92
C CYS A 65 -4.12 11.95 20.87
N GLN A 66 -3.46 12.72 21.72
CA GLN A 66 -3.54 14.18 21.71
C GLN A 66 -2.65 14.82 20.62
N ASP A 67 -1.89 14.02 19.86
CA ASP A 67 -1.02 14.53 18.79
C ASP A 67 -1.79 14.61 17.47
N PRO A 68 -2.01 15.84 16.92
CA PRO A 68 -2.67 16.01 15.63
C PRO A 68 -1.86 15.49 14.44
N ARG A 69 -0.60 15.05 14.66
CA ARG A 69 0.30 14.49 13.67
C ARG A 69 0.21 12.97 13.56
N LEU A 70 -0.87 12.35 14.01
CA LEU A 70 -1.13 10.94 13.82
C LEU A 70 -0.80 10.52 12.37
N GLY A 71 0.35 9.87 12.21
CA GLY A 71 0.88 9.37 10.95
C GLY A 71 0.55 7.90 10.71
N GLY A 72 1.03 7.38 9.60
CA GLY A 72 0.87 5.96 9.27
C GLY A 72 -0.49 5.58 8.69
N TRP A 73 -1.28 6.56 8.23
CA TRP A 73 -2.56 6.33 7.60
C TRP A 73 -2.48 6.53 6.10
N ILE A 74 -2.89 5.51 5.36
CA ILE A 74 -3.13 5.69 3.94
C ILE A 74 -4.38 6.55 3.74
N ASP A 75 -4.36 7.51 2.81
CA ASP A 75 -5.58 8.23 2.45
C ASP A 75 -6.56 7.28 1.72
N TYR A 76 -7.85 7.53 1.89
CA TYR A 76 -8.89 6.64 1.37
C TYR A 76 -8.79 6.39 -0.14
N LEU A 77 -8.40 7.38 -0.95
CA LEU A 77 -8.32 7.20 -2.40
C LEU A 77 -7.14 6.32 -2.79
N SER A 78 -6.02 6.42 -2.07
CA SER A 78 -4.86 5.56 -2.24
C SER A 78 -5.17 4.12 -1.80
N GLY A 79 -5.79 3.94 -0.62
CA GLY A 79 -6.26 2.63 -0.17
C GLY A 79 -7.28 2.00 -1.11
N ALA A 80 -8.23 2.79 -1.64
CA ALA A 80 -9.21 2.32 -2.62
C ALA A 80 -8.55 1.88 -3.94
N LEU A 81 -7.51 2.58 -4.39
CA LEU A 81 -6.75 2.16 -5.56
C LEU A 81 -6.05 0.81 -5.32
N ILE A 82 -5.38 0.66 -4.18
CA ILE A 82 -4.71 -0.60 -3.80
C ILE A 82 -5.74 -1.74 -3.73
N TYR A 83 -6.89 -1.51 -3.09
CA TYR A 83 -8.00 -2.47 -3.07
C TYR A 83 -8.38 -2.91 -4.49
N VAL A 84 -8.62 -1.98 -5.41
CA VAL A 84 -9.02 -2.30 -6.80
C VAL A 84 -7.93 -3.10 -7.52
N ILE A 85 -6.65 -2.75 -7.34
CA ILE A 85 -5.53 -3.46 -7.95
C ILE A 85 -5.47 -4.90 -7.42
N VAL A 86 -5.51 -5.11 -6.10
CA VAL A 86 -5.45 -6.44 -5.47
C VAL A 86 -6.69 -7.27 -5.83
N ARG A 87 -7.90 -6.66 -5.88
CA ARG A 87 -9.12 -7.33 -6.33
C ARG A 87 -9.01 -7.84 -7.76
N TYR A 88 -8.44 -7.03 -8.63
CA TYR A 88 -8.27 -7.36 -10.05
C TYR A 88 -7.17 -8.40 -10.28
N ALA A 89 -5.99 -8.19 -9.68
CA ALA A 89 -4.83 -9.04 -9.89
C ALA A 89 -4.95 -10.42 -9.22
N ARG A 90 -5.74 -10.53 -8.12
CA ARG A 90 -5.99 -11.79 -7.38
C ARG A 90 -4.70 -12.52 -6.98
N PRO A 91 -3.72 -11.85 -6.33
CA PRO A 91 -2.47 -12.50 -5.96
C PRO A 91 -2.74 -13.67 -5.00
N GLU A 92 -2.03 -14.79 -5.18
CA GLU A 92 -2.04 -15.92 -4.24
C GLU A 92 -1.12 -15.62 -3.06
N ILE A 93 0.04 -15.03 -3.34
CA ILE A 93 1.04 -14.64 -2.34
C ILE A 93 1.34 -13.16 -2.54
N MET A 94 1.11 -12.36 -1.50
CA MET A 94 1.51 -10.97 -1.47
C MET A 94 2.39 -10.72 -0.25
N VAL A 95 3.46 -9.96 -0.43
CA VAL A 95 4.35 -9.53 0.65
C VAL A 95 4.21 -8.02 0.83
N GLU A 96 4.16 -7.59 2.09
CA GLU A 96 4.09 -6.18 2.50
C GLU A 96 5.19 -5.91 3.53
N THR A 97 5.90 -4.79 3.39
CA THR A 97 6.79 -4.27 4.43
C THR A 97 6.24 -2.97 4.98
N GLY A 98 6.20 -2.86 6.30
CA GLY A 98 5.53 -1.75 7.00
C GLY A 98 4.01 -1.94 7.08
N VAL A 99 3.54 -2.06 8.28
CA VAL A 99 2.11 -2.22 8.61
C VAL A 99 1.61 -1.01 9.38
N GLY A 100 2.40 -0.57 10.35
CA GLY A 100 1.99 0.48 11.27
C GLY A 100 0.61 0.20 11.89
N PRO A 101 -0.34 1.14 11.82
CA PRO A 101 -1.72 0.89 12.27
C PRO A 101 -2.47 -0.17 11.45
N GLY A 102 -2.04 -0.47 10.23
CA GLY A 102 -2.67 -1.45 9.32
C GLY A 102 -3.70 -0.85 8.38
N GLY A 103 -3.58 0.43 8.06
CA GLY A 103 -4.49 1.08 7.12
C GLY A 103 -4.42 0.48 5.72
N THR A 104 -3.24 0.41 5.11
CA THR A 104 -2.95 -0.22 3.82
C THR A 104 -3.31 -1.70 3.86
N THR A 105 -2.83 -2.40 4.88
CA THR A 105 -3.07 -3.82 5.13
C THR A 105 -4.57 -4.16 5.14
N ALA A 106 -5.41 -3.32 5.76
CA ALA A 106 -6.86 -3.56 5.81
C ALA A 106 -7.52 -3.51 4.43
N PHE A 107 -7.11 -2.60 3.53
CA PHE A 107 -7.61 -2.56 2.15
C PHE A 107 -7.15 -3.78 1.34
N ILE A 108 -5.89 -4.21 1.49
CA ILE A 108 -5.35 -5.41 0.84
C ILE A 108 -6.13 -6.65 1.30
N LEU A 109 -6.28 -6.83 2.59
CA LEU A 109 -6.99 -7.99 3.17
C LEU A 109 -8.47 -8.02 2.82
N LEU A 110 -9.14 -6.86 2.76
CA LEU A 110 -10.51 -6.80 2.26
C LEU A 110 -10.59 -7.28 0.81
N ALA A 111 -9.65 -6.86 -0.04
CA ALA A 111 -9.59 -7.30 -1.43
C ALA A 111 -9.40 -8.81 -1.53
N MET A 112 -8.47 -9.39 -0.77
CA MET A 112 -8.23 -10.83 -0.73
C MET A 112 -9.43 -11.60 -0.16
N HIS A 113 -10.10 -11.07 0.86
CA HIS A 113 -11.34 -11.66 1.41
C HIS A 113 -12.44 -11.71 0.35
N LYS A 114 -12.67 -10.62 -0.40
CA LYS A 114 -13.64 -10.60 -1.51
C LYS A 114 -13.23 -11.52 -2.66
N ASN A 115 -11.95 -11.70 -2.89
CA ASN A 115 -11.41 -12.64 -3.88
C ASN A 115 -11.59 -14.11 -3.48
N GLN A 116 -11.77 -14.39 -2.20
CA GLN A 116 -11.75 -15.74 -1.62
C GLN A 116 -10.45 -16.51 -1.93
N CYS A 117 -9.35 -15.79 -2.20
CA CYS A 117 -8.03 -16.37 -2.45
C CYS A 117 -6.93 -15.40 -1.98
N GLY A 118 -5.72 -15.92 -1.89
CA GLY A 118 -4.51 -15.20 -1.53
C GLY A 118 -4.25 -15.12 -0.03
N LYS A 119 -2.98 -14.93 0.31
CA LYS A 119 -2.49 -14.68 1.66
C LYS A 119 -1.52 -13.50 1.63
N LEU A 120 -1.67 -12.60 2.59
CA LEU A 120 -0.77 -11.49 2.81
C LEU A 120 0.24 -11.86 3.89
N HIS A 121 1.52 -11.71 3.58
CA HIS A 121 2.64 -11.83 4.50
C HIS A 121 3.21 -10.45 4.73
N SER A 122 2.98 -9.90 5.92
CA SER A 122 3.46 -8.57 6.28
C SER A 122 4.63 -8.65 7.26
N ILE A 123 5.54 -7.71 7.15
CA ILE A 123 6.71 -7.56 8.02
C ILE A 123 6.66 -6.17 8.63
N ASP A 124 6.80 -6.08 9.96
CA ASP A 124 6.87 -4.80 10.65
C ASP A 124 7.73 -4.89 11.93
N LEU A 125 8.21 -3.75 12.40
CA LEU A 125 8.91 -3.67 13.67
C LEU A 125 7.97 -3.97 14.85
N PRO A 126 8.46 -4.60 15.92
CA PRO A 126 7.68 -4.75 17.15
C PRO A 126 7.61 -3.41 17.88
N GLY A 127 6.41 -2.92 18.17
CA GLY A 127 6.22 -1.78 19.06
C GLY A 127 6.02 -0.43 18.38
N ASN A 128 6.16 0.62 19.22
CA ASN A 128 5.93 2.03 18.89
C ASN A 128 7.25 2.80 18.70
N ASP A 129 8.30 2.15 18.26
CA ASP A 129 9.58 2.83 18.12
C ASP A 129 9.44 3.96 17.08
N ALA A 130 9.60 5.19 17.58
CA ALA A 130 9.59 6.36 16.72
C ALA A 130 10.75 6.26 15.73
N VAL A 131 10.42 6.24 14.45
CA VAL A 131 11.45 6.29 13.41
C VAL A 131 11.83 7.75 13.19
N VAL A 132 13.04 8.10 13.61
CA VAL A 132 13.61 9.41 13.32
C VAL A 132 14.12 9.41 11.88
N TYR A 133 13.59 10.29 11.04
CA TYR A 133 14.11 10.54 9.70
C TYR A 133 15.15 11.68 9.77
N PRO A 134 16.47 11.40 9.76
CA PRO A 134 17.51 12.42 9.95
C PRO A 134 17.50 13.53 8.90
N THR A 135 17.04 13.19 7.70
CA THR A 135 16.98 14.12 6.55
C THR A 135 15.86 15.15 6.64
N LEU A 136 14.88 14.96 7.52
CA LEU A 136 13.69 15.79 7.59
C LEU A 136 13.49 16.48 8.95
N GLY A 137 14.31 16.15 9.96
CA GLY A 137 14.19 16.72 11.31
C GLY A 137 12.81 16.50 11.94
N LYS A 138 12.10 15.44 11.53
CA LYS A 138 10.74 15.15 11.98
C LYS A 138 10.71 13.77 12.62
N ASP A 139 10.24 13.76 13.87
CA ASP A 139 9.81 12.52 14.52
C ASP A 139 8.51 12.05 13.88
N PHE A 140 8.51 10.87 13.31
CA PHE A 140 7.31 10.26 12.78
C PHE A 140 6.71 9.35 13.83
N ASN A 141 5.67 9.81 14.53
CA ASN A 141 4.99 9.01 15.52
C ASN A 141 3.87 8.20 14.87
N ILE A 142 4.07 6.88 14.79
CA ILE A 142 3.00 5.93 14.50
C ILE A 142 2.32 5.58 15.81
N HIS A 143 1.04 5.92 15.95
CA HIS A 143 0.31 5.58 17.15
C HIS A 143 -0.19 4.13 17.10
N ILE A 144 0.31 3.32 18.02
CA ILE A 144 -0.22 1.99 18.33
C ILE A 144 -0.81 2.08 19.75
N PRO A 145 -2.11 1.85 19.94
CA PRO A 145 -2.72 1.90 21.27
C PRO A 145 -2.06 0.94 22.25
N GLU A 146 -2.00 1.30 23.52
CA GLU A 146 -1.44 0.46 24.57
C GLU A 146 -2.06 -0.94 24.57
N GLY A 147 -1.24 -1.99 24.68
CA GLY A 147 -1.68 -3.38 24.61
C GLY A 147 -2.04 -3.89 23.21
N SER A 148 -1.88 -3.05 22.18
CA SER A 148 -2.05 -3.42 20.77
C SER A 148 -0.69 -3.64 20.10
N GLY A 149 -0.69 -4.12 18.86
CA GLY A 149 0.49 -4.26 18.03
C GLY A 149 0.26 -3.69 16.64
N PRO A 150 1.24 -3.81 15.73
CA PRO A 150 1.07 -3.43 14.33
C PRO A 150 -0.19 -4.09 13.74
N GLY A 151 -0.90 -3.33 12.91
CA GLY A 151 -2.15 -3.78 12.29
C GLY A 151 -3.36 -3.81 13.22
N TRP A 152 -3.35 -3.05 14.32
CA TRP A 152 -4.49 -2.99 15.24
C TRP A 152 -5.79 -2.51 14.55
N LEU A 153 -5.69 -1.73 13.46
CA LEU A 153 -6.80 -1.31 12.63
C LEU A 153 -7.43 -2.43 11.78
N VAL A 154 -6.68 -3.52 11.55
CA VAL A 154 -7.15 -4.60 10.69
C VAL A 154 -8.33 -5.30 11.36
N PRO A 155 -9.52 -5.35 10.70
CA PRO A 155 -10.66 -6.06 11.23
C PRO A 155 -10.36 -7.52 11.55
N SER A 156 -10.81 -8.04 12.70
CA SER A 156 -10.59 -9.43 13.10
C SER A 156 -11.06 -10.45 12.05
N TRP A 157 -12.18 -10.15 11.36
CA TRP A 157 -12.76 -11.01 10.32
C TRP A 157 -12.02 -11.02 9.00
N LEU A 158 -10.91 -10.25 8.86
CA LEU A 158 -9.99 -10.27 7.70
C LEU A 158 -8.67 -11.00 8.02
N ARG A 159 -8.39 -11.30 9.29
CA ARG A 159 -7.08 -11.80 9.73
C ARG A 159 -6.77 -13.24 9.30
N ASP A 160 -7.75 -14.03 8.89
CA ASP A 160 -7.53 -15.42 8.44
C ASP A 160 -6.60 -15.53 7.22
N ARG A 161 -6.49 -14.43 6.44
CA ARG A 161 -5.61 -14.35 5.25
C ARG A 161 -4.34 -13.56 5.50
N TRP A 162 -3.99 -13.34 6.76
CA TRP A 162 -2.88 -12.49 7.15
C TRP A 162 -1.89 -13.23 8.05
N GLU A 163 -0.62 -13.08 7.73
CA GLU A 163 0.51 -13.53 8.54
C GLU A 163 1.44 -12.34 8.79
N LEU A 164 1.64 -11.99 10.05
CA LEU A 164 2.51 -10.90 10.47
C LEU A 164 3.80 -11.45 11.05
N THR A 165 4.93 -11.06 10.50
CA THR A 165 6.27 -11.32 11.02
C THR A 165 6.79 -10.04 11.66
N LEU A 166 7.16 -10.11 12.94
CA LEU A 166 7.75 -8.97 13.65
C LEU A 166 9.27 -9.00 13.55
N GLY A 167 9.87 -7.88 13.15
CA GLY A 167 11.32 -7.69 13.02
C GLY A 167 11.69 -6.69 11.93
N ASP A 168 12.96 -6.38 11.84
CA ASP A 168 13.52 -5.50 10.82
C ASP A 168 13.37 -6.13 9.43
N SER A 169 12.81 -5.37 8.47
CA SER A 169 12.61 -5.88 7.11
C SER A 169 13.93 -6.26 6.41
N ARG A 170 15.06 -5.66 6.80
CA ARG A 170 16.39 -6.04 6.30
C ARG A 170 16.72 -7.50 6.56
N GLU A 171 16.27 -8.04 7.69
CA GLU A 171 16.51 -9.43 8.10
C GLU A 171 15.33 -10.33 7.70
N GLN A 172 14.11 -9.86 7.94
CA GLN A 172 12.93 -10.69 7.79
C GLN A 172 12.47 -10.85 6.34
N LEU A 173 12.64 -9.85 5.47
CA LEU A 173 12.21 -9.93 4.07
C LEU A 173 12.92 -11.05 3.30
N PRO A 174 14.26 -11.18 3.34
CA PRO A 174 14.95 -12.30 2.71
C PRO A 174 14.48 -13.65 3.24
N ALA A 175 14.28 -13.78 4.56
CA ALA A 175 13.84 -15.02 5.20
C ALA A 175 12.42 -15.43 4.78
N VAL A 176 11.48 -14.46 4.77
CA VAL A 176 10.10 -14.68 4.34
C VAL A 176 10.06 -15.09 2.87
N LEU A 177 10.77 -14.37 1.99
CA LEU A 177 10.80 -14.66 0.56
C LEU A 177 11.44 -16.03 0.26
N SER A 178 12.53 -16.39 0.95
CA SER A 178 13.14 -17.71 0.83
C SER A 178 12.18 -18.84 1.22
N ARG A 179 11.41 -18.65 2.29
CA ARG A 179 10.38 -19.61 2.74
C ARG A 179 9.21 -19.73 1.74
N LEU A 180 8.79 -18.62 1.14
CA LEU A 180 7.67 -18.60 0.20
C LEU A 180 8.08 -19.06 -1.21
N GLY A 181 9.34 -18.89 -1.60
CA GLY A 181 9.89 -19.21 -2.91
C GLY A 181 9.45 -18.27 -4.05
N ARG A 182 8.37 -17.54 -3.86
CA ARG A 182 7.81 -16.54 -4.82
C ARG A 182 6.95 -15.51 -4.13
N THR A 183 6.67 -14.39 -4.83
CA THR A 183 5.57 -13.49 -4.50
C THR A 183 4.91 -12.97 -5.78
N ASP A 184 3.59 -12.84 -5.78
CA ASP A 184 2.82 -12.37 -6.93
C ASP A 184 2.62 -10.85 -6.93
N MET A 185 2.75 -10.24 -5.75
CA MET A 185 2.64 -8.79 -5.58
C MET A 185 3.45 -8.37 -4.35
N PHE A 186 4.07 -7.20 -4.44
CA PHE A 186 4.82 -6.60 -3.33
C PHE A 186 4.33 -5.18 -3.04
N MET A 187 4.25 -4.84 -1.74
CA MET A 187 3.94 -3.49 -1.25
C MET A 187 5.03 -3.03 -0.29
N HIS A 188 5.70 -1.94 -0.63
CA HIS A 188 6.60 -1.21 0.26
C HIS A 188 5.82 -0.09 0.96
N ASP A 189 5.79 -0.12 2.28
CA ASP A 189 5.18 0.90 3.15
C ASP A 189 5.97 1.03 4.47
N SER A 190 7.28 0.67 4.45
CA SER A 190 8.18 0.69 5.60
C SER A 190 8.97 2.00 5.68
N LEU A 191 10.29 1.97 5.81
CA LEU A 191 11.15 3.14 5.91
C LEU A 191 11.37 3.81 4.54
N HIS A 192 10.87 5.02 4.36
CA HIS A 192 10.87 5.75 3.07
C HIS A 192 12.20 6.50 2.79
N THR A 193 13.35 5.84 2.97
CA THR A 193 14.65 6.33 2.53
C THR A 193 15.04 5.68 1.20
N ASP A 194 15.85 6.39 0.40
CA ASP A 194 16.33 5.88 -0.89
C ASP A 194 17.02 4.51 -0.75
N GLU A 195 17.87 4.39 0.26
CA GLU A 195 18.64 3.18 0.55
C GLU A 195 17.72 2.01 0.92
N HIS A 196 16.77 2.24 1.83
CA HIS A 196 15.88 1.18 2.32
C HIS A 196 14.92 0.70 1.24
N ILE A 197 14.30 1.62 0.51
CA ILE A 197 13.43 1.30 -0.63
C ILE A 197 14.21 0.48 -1.67
N THR A 198 15.44 0.91 -2.00
CA THR A 198 16.27 0.19 -2.98
C THR A 198 16.57 -1.21 -2.50
N MET A 199 16.98 -1.38 -1.24
CA MET A 199 17.28 -2.68 -0.66
C MET A 199 16.08 -3.63 -0.71
N GLU A 200 14.88 -3.17 -0.32
CA GLU A 200 13.69 -4.02 -0.33
C GLU A 200 13.29 -4.44 -1.74
N PHE A 201 13.29 -3.51 -2.71
CA PHE A 201 12.98 -3.87 -4.10
C PHE A 201 14.03 -4.80 -4.72
N GLU A 202 15.33 -4.57 -4.50
CA GLU A 202 16.39 -5.47 -4.98
C GLU A 202 16.26 -6.87 -4.36
N THR A 203 15.79 -6.97 -3.12
CA THR A 203 15.55 -8.24 -2.43
C THR A 203 14.33 -8.98 -2.98
N VAL A 204 13.25 -8.27 -3.32
CA VAL A 204 11.99 -8.92 -3.73
C VAL A 204 11.93 -9.26 -5.21
N LEU A 205 12.51 -8.43 -6.09
CA LEU A 205 12.40 -8.60 -7.54
C LEU A 205 12.82 -9.98 -8.06
N PRO A 206 13.88 -10.66 -7.52
CA PRO A 206 14.23 -12.03 -7.93
C PRO A 206 13.14 -13.08 -7.67
N TYR A 207 12.21 -12.83 -6.77
CA TYR A 207 11.10 -13.73 -6.42
C TYR A 207 9.81 -13.43 -7.19
N MET A 208 9.86 -12.47 -8.11
CA MET A 208 8.72 -12.03 -8.90
C MET A 208 8.84 -12.44 -10.38
N SER A 209 7.71 -12.67 -11.00
CA SER A 209 7.59 -13.04 -12.41
C SER A 209 7.15 -11.86 -13.28
N PRO A 210 7.42 -11.92 -14.60
CA PRO A 210 6.95 -10.93 -15.56
C PRO A 210 5.44 -10.68 -15.48
N GLY A 211 5.05 -9.41 -15.59
CA GLY A 211 3.64 -8.98 -15.52
C GLY A 211 3.09 -8.80 -14.11
N GLN A 212 3.83 -9.19 -13.08
CA GLN A 212 3.43 -8.98 -11.70
C GLN A 212 3.58 -7.50 -11.28
N ILE A 213 2.91 -7.15 -10.19
CA ILE A 213 2.72 -5.76 -9.77
C ILE A 213 3.53 -5.48 -8.51
N ILE A 214 4.23 -4.35 -8.52
CA ILE A 214 4.88 -3.77 -7.34
C ILE A 214 4.21 -2.45 -6.97
N LEU A 215 4.07 -2.22 -5.68
CA LEU A 215 3.47 -1.03 -5.08
C LEU A 215 4.46 -0.38 -4.10
N CYS A 216 4.41 0.95 -4.00
CA CYS A 216 5.24 1.70 -3.06
C CYS A 216 4.45 2.89 -2.52
N ASP A 217 4.32 3.05 -1.20
CA ASP A 217 3.76 4.27 -0.61
C ASP A 217 4.79 5.39 -0.55
N ASP A 218 4.30 6.60 -0.34
CA ASP A 218 5.05 7.84 -0.14
C ASP A 218 6.10 8.17 -1.21
N VAL A 219 5.85 7.79 -2.47
CA VAL A 219 6.68 8.17 -3.63
C VAL A 219 6.51 9.66 -3.93
N SER A 220 7.36 10.49 -3.35
CA SER A 220 7.29 11.95 -3.49
C SER A 220 8.66 12.61 -3.32
N ASP A 221 8.77 13.86 -3.79
CA ASP A 221 9.97 14.68 -3.59
C ASP A 221 10.25 14.99 -2.11
N TYR A 222 9.25 14.81 -1.27
CA TYR A 222 9.36 15.00 0.17
C TYR A 222 9.94 13.77 0.90
N TRP A 223 9.62 12.56 0.43
CA TRP A 223 10.09 11.30 1.01
C TRP A 223 11.23 10.72 0.18
N SER A 224 10.90 10.03 -0.90
CA SER A 224 11.87 9.39 -1.78
C SER A 224 11.30 9.20 -3.19
N LEU A 225 12.18 9.28 -4.18
CA LEU A 225 11.90 8.91 -5.58
C LEU A 225 12.62 7.62 -5.99
N ALA A 226 13.18 6.87 -5.04
CA ALA A 226 13.92 5.63 -5.32
C ALA A 226 13.09 4.64 -6.13
N PHE A 227 11.81 4.49 -5.82
CA PHE A 227 10.89 3.62 -6.59
C PHE A 227 10.89 3.96 -8.09
N LEU A 228 10.84 5.25 -8.44
CA LEU A 228 10.83 5.66 -9.85
C LEU A 228 12.16 5.33 -10.53
N ARG A 229 13.30 5.60 -9.86
CA ARG A 229 14.63 5.28 -10.37
C ARG A 229 14.83 3.77 -10.57
N ILE A 230 14.36 2.94 -9.63
CA ILE A 230 14.38 1.48 -9.76
C ILE A 230 13.55 1.04 -10.98
N CYS A 231 12.33 1.58 -11.12
CA CYS A 231 11.48 1.26 -12.25
C CYS A 231 12.13 1.62 -13.60
N GLU A 232 12.75 2.80 -13.69
CA GLU A 232 13.48 3.24 -14.89
C GLU A 232 14.67 2.34 -15.18
N HIS A 233 15.52 2.08 -14.19
CA HIS A 233 16.71 1.21 -14.33
C HIS A 233 16.36 -0.21 -14.74
N ARG A 234 15.28 -0.77 -14.20
CA ARG A 234 14.80 -2.14 -14.47
C ARG A 234 13.80 -2.23 -15.62
N SER A 235 13.57 -1.15 -16.37
CA SER A 235 12.57 -1.08 -17.45
C SER A 235 11.16 -1.49 -17.02
N ILE A 236 10.81 -1.24 -15.76
CA ILE A 236 9.49 -1.50 -15.19
C ILE A 236 8.56 -0.36 -15.60
N ARG A 237 7.46 -0.69 -16.28
CA ARG A 237 6.43 0.32 -16.60
C ARG A 237 5.75 0.75 -15.31
N HIS A 238 5.66 2.06 -15.07
CA HIS A 238 5.18 2.58 -13.80
C HIS A 238 4.34 3.86 -13.92
N VAL A 239 3.60 4.14 -12.86
CA VAL A 239 2.82 5.37 -12.67
C VAL A 239 2.94 5.80 -11.21
N ARG A 240 3.16 7.10 -10.98
CA ARG A 240 3.02 7.74 -9.66
C ARG A 240 1.60 8.29 -9.53
N TYR A 241 0.80 7.70 -8.66
CA TYR A 241 -0.58 8.09 -8.39
C TYR A 241 -0.65 9.13 -7.28
N LYS A 242 -1.27 10.28 -7.55
CA LYS A 242 -1.44 11.41 -6.61
C LYS A 242 -0.13 11.92 -5.99
N GLU A 243 1.00 11.72 -6.66
CA GLU A 243 2.34 12.03 -6.10
C GLU A 243 2.60 11.32 -4.76
N ARG A 244 2.02 10.15 -4.58
CA ARG A 244 2.13 9.36 -3.36
C ARG A 244 2.36 7.88 -3.62
N VAL A 245 1.44 7.20 -4.31
CA VAL A 245 1.55 5.75 -4.51
C VAL A 245 2.20 5.45 -5.85
N GLY A 246 3.32 4.74 -5.82
CA GLY A 246 3.95 4.13 -6.97
C GLY A 246 3.28 2.82 -7.34
N VAL A 247 2.99 2.62 -8.62
CA VAL A 247 2.48 1.36 -9.18
C VAL A 247 3.38 0.97 -10.32
N GLY A 248 4.00 -0.20 -10.26
CA GLY A 248 4.85 -0.76 -11.30
C GLY A 248 4.34 -2.11 -11.79
N VAL A 249 4.56 -2.42 -13.06
CA VAL A 249 4.29 -3.73 -13.66
C VAL A 249 5.56 -4.23 -14.32
N LEU A 250 6.03 -5.40 -13.86
CA LEU A 250 7.27 -6.00 -14.32
C LEU A 250 7.23 -6.29 -15.83
N PRO A 251 8.35 -6.10 -16.55
CA PRO A 251 8.41 -6.34 -17.99
C PRO A 251 8.13 -7.82 -18.32
N GLY A 252 7.45 -8.07 -19.44
CA GLY A 252 7.26 -9.42 -19.97
C GLY A 252 8.58 -10.02 -20.46
N VAL A 253 8.68 -11.36 -20.49
CA VAL A 253 9.79 -12.05 -21.16
C VAL A 253 9.67 -11.77 -22.66
N GLY A 254 10.53 -10.90 -23.20
CA GLY A 254 10.55 -10.56 -24.64
C GLY A 254 10.34 -9.09 -25.00
N GLY A 255 10.30 -8.18 -24.04
CA GLY A 255 10.18 -6.75 -24.29
C GLY A 255 11.52 -6.04 -24.40
N VAL A 256 12.37 -6.39 -25.36
CA VAL A 256 13.33 -5.46 -25.92
C VAL A 256 12.60 -4.74 -27.04
N ASN A 257 12.35 -3.46 -26.83
CA ASN A 257 11.94 -2.42 -27.77
C ASN A 257 11.31 -2.86 -29.10
N SER A 258 10.01 -2.63 -29.26
CA SER A 258 9.41 -2.24 -30.54
C SER A 258 8.60 -0.96 -30.34
#